data_0936c3497bf30cb0598950138510e499
#
_entry.id   0936c3497bf30cb0598950138510e499
#
_cell.length_a   1.000
_cell.length_b   1.000
_cell.length_c   1.000
_cell.angle_alpha   90.00
_cell.angle_beta   90.00
_cell.angle_gamma   90.00
#
_symmetry.space_group_name_H-M   'P 1'
#
loop_
_entity.id
_entity.type
_entity.pdbx_description
1 polymer ?
#
loop_
_entity_poly.entity_id
_entity_poly.type
_entity_poly.pdbx_seq_one_letter_code
_entity_poly.pdbx_strand_id
1 'polypeptide(L)'
;TSPGIISNIFNALTTHIRHDFDHIYYIGADSVSVKLTRYLLYQREEQNQNVVELGMNRTELSNFLSVYRTSLSREIGRMVKENIIEPVGKDKIRILDLQALIDIEQTSYK
;
A
#
# COMPACT_ATOMS: atom_id res chain seq x y z
N THR A 1 16.27 12.24 1.73
CA THR A 1 16.59 12.66 2.25
C THR A 1 17.35 12.17 3.16
N SER A 2 17.05 12.49 3.89
CA SER A 2 17.72 12.30 4.58
C SER A 2 18.49 11.54 4.52
N PRO A 3 19.03 11.68 4.74
CA PRO A 3 19.86 11.02 4.32
C PRO A 3 19.72 9.61 4.41
N GLY A 4 20.06 8.91 3.32
CA GLY A 4 19.89 7.51 3.27
C GLY A 4 20.71 6.77 4.29
N ILE A 5 21.80 7.34 4.70
CA ILE A 5 22.67 6.72 5.69
C ILE A 5 21.94 6.58 7.02
N ILE A 6 21.31 7.64 7.47
CA ILE A 6 20.57 7.61 8.73
C ILE A 6 19.39 6.66 8.62
N SER A 7 18.70 6.69 7.50
CA SER A 7 17.56 5.83 7.25
C SER A 7 17.96 4.35 7.26
N ASN A 8 19.08 4.02 6.64
CA ASN A 8 19.55 2.63 6.61
C ASN A 8 19.93 2.11 8.00
N ILE A 9 20.60 2.93 8.78
CA ILE A 9 20.98 2.53 10.13
C ILE A 9 19.72 2.31 10.96
N PHE A 10 18.78 3.21 10.86
CA PHE A 10 17.55 3.10 11.60
C PHE A 10 16.77 1.83 11.21
N ASN A 11 16.70 1.56 9.93
CA ASN A 11 16.01 0.36 9.46
C ASN A 11 16.68 -0.91 9.94
N ALA A 12 17.99 -0.95 9.97
CA ALA A 12 18.71 -2.13 10.44
C ALA A 12 18.43 -2.42 11.91
N LEU A 13 18.28 -1.37 12.71
CA LEU A 13 18.05 -1.53 14.14
C LEU A 13 16.60 -1.82 14.48
N THR A 14 15.68 -1.43 13.64
CA THR A 14 14.26 -1.48 13.98
C THR A 14 13.41 -2.28 13.01
N THR A 15 14.01 -3.24 12.30
CA THR A 15 13.29 -3.99 11.29
C THR A 15 12.01 -4.64 11.82
N HIS A 16 12.11 -5.33 12.95
CA HIS A 16 10.95 -6.02 13.51
C HIS A 16 9.91 -5.05 14.04
N ILE A 17 10.36 -4.01 14.70
CA ILE A 17 9.45 -3.00 15.24
C ILE A 17 8.73 -2.30 14.10
N ARG A 18 9.45 -2.00 13.05
CA ARG A 18 8.86 -1.33 11.89
C ARG A 18 7.76 -2.17 11.27
N HIS A 19 7.97 -3.48 11.16
CA HIS A 19 6.98 -4.36 10.57
C HIS A 19 5.68 -4.33 11.36
N ASP A 20 5.75 -4.43 12.68
CA ASP A 20 4.57 -4.37 13.53
C ASP A 20 3.91 -3.00 13.45
N PHE A 21 4.70 -1.96 13.41
CA PHE A 21 4.18 -0.60 13.36
C PHE A 21 3.43 -0.36 12.04
N ASP A 22 3.99 -0.84 10.93
CA ASP A 22 3.33 -0.71 9.63
C ASP A 22 2.01 -1.45 9.61
N HIS A 23 1.95 -2.63 10.22
CA HIS A 23 0.71 -3.39 10.30
C HIS A 23 -0.35 -2.59 11.06
N ILE A 24 0.01 -1.98 12.16
CA ILE A 24 -0.90 -1.15 12.93
C ILE A 24 -1.38 0.04 12.10
N TYR A 25 -0.48 0.64 11.34
CA TYR A 25 -0.82 1.76 10.48
C TYR A 25 -1.93 1.41 9.48
N TYR A 26 -1.81 0.23 8.86
CA TYR A 26 -2.82 -0.19 7.88
C TYR A 26 -4.14 -0.57 8.54
N ILE A 27 -4.08 -1.25 9.67
CA ILE A 27 -5.28 -1.63 10.39
C ILE A 27 -6.05 -0.42 10.89
N GLY A 28 -5.35 0.62 11.29
CA GLY A 28 -5.99 1.80 11.85
C GLY A 28 -6.72 2.67 10.85
N ALA A 29 -6.60 2.39 9.54
CA ALA A 29 -7.31 3.16 8.55
C ALA A 29 -8.79 2.76 8.52
N ASP A 30 -9.67 3.73 8.24
CA ASP A 30 -11.11 3.51 8.33
C ASP A 30 -11.70 2.74 7.16
N SER A 31 -11.16 2.86 5.97
CA SER A 31 -11.77 2.26 4.79
C SER A 31 -10.81 1.37 4.05
N VAL A 32 -11.36 0.44 3.28
CA VAL A 32 -10.56 -0.44 2.43
C VAL A 32 -9.75 0.38 1.45
N SER A 33 -10.35 1.45 0.92
CA SER A 33 -9.68 2.33 -0.04
C SER A 33 -8.41 2.93 0.57
N VAL A 34 -8.50 3.45 1.79
CA VAL A 34 -7.36 4.07 2.46
C VAL A 34 -6.31 3.02 2.80
N LYS A 35 -6.74 1.87 3.31
CA LYS A 35 -5.80 0.81 3.67
C LYS A 35 -5.01 0.33 2.46
N LEU A 36 -5.70 0.08 1.36
CA LEU A 36 -5.06 -0.36 0.13
C LEU A 36 -4.12 0.71 -0.41
N THR A 37 -4.57 1.96 -0.40
CA THR A 37 -3.79 3.09 -0.88
C THR A 37 -2.49 3.24 -0.08
N ARG A 38 -2.58 3.16 1.24
CA ARG A 38 -1.38 3.25 2.08
C ARG A 38 -0.40 2.13 1.78
N TYR A 39 -0.92 0.93 1.56
CA TYR A 39 -0.06 -0.20 1.22
C TYR A 39 0.64 0.03 -0.11
N LEU A 40 -0.10 0.48 -1.12
CA LEU A 40 0.48 0.73 -2.43
C LEU A 40 1.52 1.84 -2.41
N LEU A 41 1.24 2.92 -1.70
CA LEU A 41 2.19 4.03 -1.59
C LEU A 41 3.45 3.59 -0.85
N TYR A 42 3.28 2.82 0.22
CA TYR A 42 4.43 2.32 0.97
C TYR A 42 5.30 1.41 0.09
N GLN A 43 4.69 0.50 -0.63
CA GLN A 43 5.43 -0.42 -1.49
C GLN A 43 6.12 0.32 -2.63
N ARG A 44 5.47 1.35 -3.16
CA ARG A 44 6.06 2.17 -4.20
C ARG A 44 7.34 2.83 -3.70
N GLU A 45 7.30 3.36 -2.48
CA GLU A 45 8.49 3.97 -1.90
C GLU A 45 9.59 2.95 -1.65
N GLU A 46 9.23 1.80 -1.11
CA GLU A 46 10.21 0.77 -0.82
C GLU A 46 10.85 0.20 -2.08
N GLN A 47 10.06 0.04 -3.13
CA GLN A 47 10.56 -0.54 -4.39
C GLN A 47 11.04 0.52 -5.35
N ASN A 48 10.74 1.77 -5.08
CA ASN A 48 11.14 2.91 -5.88
C ASN A 48 10.76 2.75 -7.35
N GLN A 49 9.53 2.32 -7.60
CA GLN A 49 9.03 2.12 -8.95
C GLN A 49 7.51 2.17 -8.96
N ASN A 50 6.93 2.46 -10.12
CA ASN A 50 5.49 2.58 -10.26
C ASN A 50 4.78 1.25 -10.49
N VAL A 51 5.52 0.21 -10.87
CA VAL A 51 4.96 -1.15 -10.94
C VAL A 51 5.34 -1.83 -9.64
N VAL A 52 4.36 -1.98 -8.77
CA VAL A 52 4.56 -2.46 -7.41
C VAL A 52 4.34 -3.97 -7.36
N GLU A 53 5.32 -4.68 -6.83
CA GLU A 53 5.14 -6.12 -6.57
C GLU A 53 4.48 -6.26 -5.21
N LEU A 54 3.37 -6.97 -5.18
CA LEU A 54 2.59 -7.08 -3.95
C LEU A 54 3.20 -8.04 -2.93
N GLY A 55 3.89 -9.08 -3.41
CA GLY A 55 4.47 -10.07 -2.51
C GLY A 55 3.47 -10.96 -1.83
N MET A 56 2.19 -10.80 -2.14
CA MET A 56 1.10 -11.55 -1.51
C MET A 56 -0.01 -11.73 -2.53
N ASN A 57 -0.76 -12.83 -2.40
CA ASN A 57 -1.96 -12.96 -3.21
C ASN A 57 -3.08 -12.14 -2.58
N ARG A 58 -4.24 -12.08 -3.24
CA ARG A 58 -5.36 -11.27 -2.76
C ARG A 58 -5.85 -11.69 -1.39
N THR A 59 -5.87 -12.97 -1.11
CA THR A 59 -6.30 -13.47 0.19
C THR A 59 -5.34 -13.05 1.28
N GLU A 60 -4.04 -13.21 1.02
CA GLU A 60 -3.02 -12.80 1.99
C GLU A 60 -3.06 -11.29 2.23
N LEU A 61 -3.22 -10.53 1.16
CA LEU A 61 -3.28 -9.09 1.28
C LEU A 61 -4.51 -8.64 2.08
N SER A 62 -5.66 -9.27 1.84
CA SER A 62 -6.86 -8.91 2.58
C SER A 62 -6.68 -9.21 4.07
N ASN A 63 -6.02 -10.31 4.41
CA ASN A 63 -5.74 -10.63 5.80
C ASN A 63 -4.77 -9.61 6.42
N PHE A 64 -3.74 -9.24 5.67
CA PHE A 64 -2.78 -8.26 6.15
C PHE A 64 -3.45 -6.92 6.43
N LEU A 65 -4.35 -6.51 5.56
CA LEU A 65 -5.04 -5.23 5.71
C LEU A 65 -6.26 -5.31 6.64
N SER A 66 -6.60 -6.51 7.09
CA SER A 66 -7.76 -6.75 7.95
C SER A 66 -9.06 -6.31 7.30
N VAL A 67 -9.25 -6.72 6.06
CA VAL A 67 -10.46 -6.45 5.31
C VAL A 67 -10.95 -7.75 4.68
N TYR A 68 -12.20 -7.78 4.26
CA TYR A 68 -12.71 -8.95 3.54
C TYR A 68 -12.13 -9.00 2.15
N ARG A 69 -11.85 -10.22 1.67
CA ARG A 69 -11.30 -10.39 0.33
C ARG A 69 -12.23 -9.81 -0.74
N THR A 70 -13.54 -9.97 -0.54
CA THR A 70 -14.52 -9.41 -1.48
C THR A 70 -14.46 -7.89 -1.51
N SER A 71 -14.30 -7.27 -0.34
CA SER A 71 -14.18 -5.80 -0.27
C SER A 71 -12.92 -5.33 -0.95
N LEU A 72 -11.81 -6.05 -0.73
CA LEU A 72 -10.55 -5.71 -1.37
C LEU A 72 -10.65 -5.81 -2.88
N SER A 73 -11.22 -6.91 -3.38
CA SER A 73 -11.37 -7.11 -4.82
C SER A 73 -12.26 -6.04 -5.45
N ARG A 74 -13.32 -5.66 -4.75
CA ARG A 74 -14.21 -4.60 -5.22
C ARG A 74 -13.49 -3.27 -5.32
N GLU A 75 -12.67 -2.95 -4.31
CA GLU A 75 -11.95 -1.69 -4.32
C GLU A 75 -10.89 -1.66 -5.41
N ILE A 76 -10.18 -2.77 -5.61
CA ILE A 76 -9.22 -2.85 -6.70
C ILE A 76 -9.93 -2.65 -8.04
N GLY A 77 -11.08 -3.28 -8.22
CA GLY A 77 -11.88 -3.11 -9.44
C GLY A 77 -12.31 -1.68 -9.65
N ARG A 78 -12.70 -0.99 -8.59
CA ARG A 78 -13.09 0.42 -8.69
C ARG A 78 -11.91 1.28 -9.12
N MET A 79 -10.75 1.07 -8.51
CA MET A 79 -9.56 1.84 -8.85
C MET A 79 -9.11 1.58 -10.28
N VAL A 80 -9.25 0.34 -10.74
CA VAL A 80 -8.93 0.01 -12.13
C VAL A 80 -9.89 0.73 -13.08
N LYS A 81 -11.16 0.74 -12.76
CA LYS A 81 -12.16 1.39 -13.60
C LYS A 81 -11.91 2.88 -13.69
N GLU A 82 -11.42 3.49 -12.61
CA GLU A 82 -11.13 4.93 -12.60
C GLU A 82 -9.73 5.26 -13.10
N ASN A 83 -9.01 4.27 -13.63
CA ASN A 83 -7.68 4.47 -14.19
C ASN A 83 -6.66 4.95 -13.16
N ILE A 84 -6.83 4.54 -11.91
CA ILE A 84 -5.87 4.87 -10.85
C ILE A 84 -4.76 3.85 -10.81
N ILE A 85 -5.10 2.58 -11.00
CA ILE A 85 -4.14 1.48 -11.00
C ILE A 85 -4.46 0.52 -12.14
N GLU A 86 -3.48 -0.35 -12.45
CA GLU A 86 -3.64 -1.36 -13.50
C GLU A 86 -2.95 -2.64 -13.06
N PRO A 87 -3.66 -3.77 -13.02
CA PRO A 87 -3.02 -5.03 -12.69
C PRO A 87 -2.01 -5.43 -13.76
N VAL A 88 -0.86 -5.93 -13.35
CA VAL A 88 0.18 -6.39 -14.25
C VAL A 88 0.54 -7.81 -13.82
N GLY A 89 0.08 -8.79 -14.57
CA GLY A 89 0.28 -10.18 -14.18
C GLY A 89 -0.57 -10.51 -12.95
N LYS A 90 -0.11 -11.47 -12.15
CA LYS A 90 -0.89 -11.95 -11.01
C LYS A 90 -0.62 -11.22 -9.71
N ASP A 91 0.58 -10.68 -9.55
CA ASP A 91 1.02 -10.16 -8.26
C ASP A 91 1.63 -8.78 -8.34
N LYS A 92 1.38 -8.05 -9.42
CA LYS A 92 1.91 -6.70 -9.58
C LYS A 92 0.79 -5.73 -9.92
N ILE A 93 0.98 -4.50 -9.54
CA ILE A 93 0.03 -3.42 -9.85
C ILE A 93 0.83 -2.21 -10.30
N ARG A 94 0.44 -1.67 -11.45
CA ARG A 94 1.02 -0.42 -11.93
C ARG A 94 0.19 0.73 -11.43
N ILE A 95 0.86 1.73 -10.87
CA ILE A 95 0.18 2.95 -10.42
C ILE A 95 0.10 3.90 -11.61
N LEU A 96 -1.12 4.19 -12.05
CA LEU A 96 -1.35 5.07 -13.20
C LEU A 96 -1.51 6.52 -12.77
N ASP A 97 -2.14 6.75 -11.61
CA ASP A 97 -2.43 8.10 -11.15
C ASP A 97 -2.00 8.21 -9.69
N LEU A 98 -0.75 8.57 -9.50
CA LEU A 98 -0.19 8.67 -8.16
C LEU A 98 -0.91 9.75 -7.34
N GLN A 99 -1.28 10.86 -7.98
CA GLN A 99 -1.93 11.93 -7.24
C GLN A 99 -3.28 11.49 -6.69
N ALA A 100 -4.02 10.66 -7.43
CA ALA A 100 -5.28 10.14 -6.93
C ALA A 100 -5.07 9.31 -5.67
N LEU A 101 -4.02 8.50 -5.62
CA LEU A 101 -3.72 7.72 -4.41
C LEU A 101 -3.35 8.63 -3.25
N ILE A 102 -2.54 9.64 -3.51
CA ILE A 102 -2.15 10.59 -2.48
C ILE A 102 -3.38 11.31 -1.93
N ASP A 103 -4.30 11.70 -2.81
CA ASP A 103 -5.53 12.37 -2.38
C ASP A 103 -6.39 11.47 -1.50
N ILE A 104 -6.50 10.20 -1.85
CA ILE A 104 -7.26 9.24 -1.05
C ILE A 104 -6.64 9.12 0.35
N GLU A 105 -5.33 8.98 0.41
CA GLU A 105 -4.62 8.82 1.67
C GLU A 105 -4.77 10.05 2.55
N GLN A 106 -4.68 11.23 1.97
CA GLN A 106 -4.79 12.47 2.73
C GLN A 106 -6.21 12.73 3.22
N THR A 107 -7.22 12.24 2.51
CA THR A 107 -8.60 12.39 2.93
C THR A 107 -8.84 11.74 4.30
N SER A 108 -8.09 10.68 4.60
CA SER A 108 -8.27 9.96 5.86
C SER A 108 -7.93 10.79 7.09
N TYR A 109 -7.24 11.90 6.91
CA TYR A 109 -6.85 12.75 8.04
C TYR A 109 -7.89 13.84 8.37
N LYS A 110 -9.00 13.83 7.69
CA LYS A 110 -10.05 14.83 7.92
C LYS A 110 -11.26 14.22 8.66
#